data_636fc439deebab10e7ed755cb00086fb
#
_entry.id   636fc439deebab10e7ed755cb00086fb
#
_cell.length_a   1.000
_cell.length_b   1.000
_cell.length_c   1.000
_cell.angle_alpha   90.00
_cell.angle_beta   90.00
_cell.angle_gamma   90.00
#
_symmetry.space_group_name_H-M   'P 1'
#
loop_
_entity.id
_entity.type
_entity.pdbx_description
1 polymer ?
#
loop_
_entity_poly.entity_id
_entity_poly.type
_entity_poly.pdbx_seq_one_letter_code
_entity_poly.pdbx_strand_id
1 'polypeptide(L)'
;MRKIELLCPASSLEVLKIVVIYGADAVYIGGEAFGLRAKAKNFSMEEMAEGVAFAHAHGVRVYVTANILAHNYDLDGVREYFTELHNMKPDRPDALIIADPAVFMIAKEVCPEIERHVSTQANNTNYGTYQFWWNLGASRVVTARELSLKEIKEIRGHIDDRMEIETFVHGAMCISYSGRCLLSNYFTGRDANKGACTHPCRWKYSVVEEKRPGEYLPVYENERGTYIFNSKDLCMIEHIPDLIDAGIDSYKIEGRMKTALYVATVARTYRKAIDDYLESPEKYEANMPWYLEQIKSCTYRQFTTGFFYGKPSEETQIYDNNTYEKGYTYLGIVGAPNEKGLYRMEQRNKFSVGEQIEIMKPNGDNVLATVLALVDEDGNEMESCPHPQQVFYVKLSETPDEFDILRRQENEAIALD
;
A
#
# COMPACT_ATOMS: atom_id res chain seq x y z
N MET A 1 21.98 10.16 -12.08
CA MET A 1 20.54 9.89 -12.02
C MET A 1 20.15 9.80 -10.55
N ARG A 2 19.03 10.36 -10.09
CA ARG A 2 18.58 10.23 -8.70
C ARG A 2 18.23 8.77 -8.42
N LYS A 3 18.50 8.29 -7.19
CA LYS A 3 18.03 6.97 -6.77
C LYS A 3 16.52 7.05 -6.59
N ILE A 4 15.79 6.16 -7.25
CA ILE A 4 14.33 6.07 -7.13
C ILE A 4 14.02 5.12 -5.99
N GLU A 5 13.25 5.59 -5.02
CA GLU A 5 12.79 4.82 -3.88
C GLU A 5 11.43 4.19 -4.19
N LEU A 6 11.27 2.90 -3.92
CA LEU A 6 9.98 2.22 -3.89
C LEU A 6 9.51 2.11 -2.45
N LEU A 7 8.45 2.86 -2.11
CA LEU A 7 7.86 2.92 -0.77
C LEU A 7 6.60 2.06 -0.69
N CYS A 8 6.66 1.01 0.13
CA CYS A 8 5.59 0.02 0.27
C CYS A 8 4.88 0.11 1.62
N PRO A 9 3.57 -0.24 1.70
CA PRO A 9 2.82 -0.29 2.95
C PRO A 9 3.04 -1.60 3.69
N ALA A 10 2.98 -1.56 5.04
CA ALA A 10 2.83 -2.75 5.85
C ALA A 10 1.76 -2.55 6.94
N SER A 11 0.92 -3.58 7.12
CA SER A 11 -0.16 -3.62 8.12
C SER A 11 0.21 -4.40 9.38
N SER A 12 1.29 -5.17 9.35
CA SER A 12 1.79 -5.99 10.45
C SER A 12 3.27 -6.28 10.27
N LEU A 13 3.92 -6.77 11.31
CA LEU A 13 5.32 -7.18 11.27
C LEU A 13 5.59 -8.25 10.20
N GLU A 14 4.68 -9.22 10.02
CA GLU A 14 4.76 -10.22 8.95
C GLU A 14 4.79 -9.56 7.58
N VAL A 15 3.85 -8.64 7.31
CA VAL A 15 3.77 -7.93 6.03
C VAL A 15 4.99 -7.02 5.82
N LEU A 16 5.53 -6.40 6.88
CA LEU A 16 6.76 -5.62 6.80
C LEU A 16 7.93 -6.50 6.32
N LYS A 17 8.14 -7.65 6.95
CA LYS A 17 9.21 -8.59 6.55
C LYS A 17 9.04 -9.00 5.09
N ILE A 18 7.83 -9.31 4.67
CA ILE A 18 7.53 -9.69 3.28
C ILE A 18 7.88 -8.54 2.30
N VAL A 19 7.43 -7.32 2.51
CA VAL A 19 7.71 -6.25 1.53
C VAL A 19 9.19 -5.88 1.47
N VAL A 20 9.92 -6.00 2.59
CA VAL A 20 11.38 -5.85 2.63
C VAL A 20 12.04 -6.88 1.72
N ILE A 21 11.70 -8.15 1.85
CA ILE A 21 12.25 -9.26 1.04
C ILE A 21 11.83 -9.15 -0.43
N TYR A 22 10.62 -8.61 -0.71
CA TYR A 22 10.08 -8.48 -2.06
C TYR A 22 10.45 -7.17 -2.77
N GLY A 23 11.44 -6.42 -2.26
CA GLY A 23 12.13 -5.37 -3.00
C GLY A 23 11.70 -3.94 -2.70
N ALA A 24 11.08 -3.67 -1.56
CA ALA A 24 10.88 -2.30 -1.09
C ALA A 24 12.22 -1.65 -0.72
N ASP A 25 12.42 -0.37 -1.07
CA ASP A 25 13.54 0.46 -0.56
C ASP A 25 13.18 1.11 0.77
N ALA A 26 11.87 1.33 0.99
CA ALA A 26 11.35 1.84 2.24
C ALA A 26 9.96 1.26 2.53
N VAL A 27 9.60 1.19 3.81
CA VAL A 27 8.29 0.70 4.27
C VAL A 27 7.62 1.74 5.14
N TYR A 28 6.33 2.03 4.89
CA TYR A 28 5.58 2.88 5.82
C TYR A 28 4.57 2.07 6.63
N ILE A 29 4.56 2.33 7.94
CA ILE A 29 3.77 1.65 8.95
C ILE A 29 2.94 2.64 9.76
N GLY A 30 2.01 2.14 10.57
CA GLY A 30 1.27 2.94 11.55
C GLY A 30 1.35 2.32 12.93
N GLY A 31 1.65 3.15 13.92
CA GLY A 31 1.51 2.78 15.32
C GLY A 31 0.05 2.76 15.76
N GLU A 32 -0.20 2.31 16.98
CA GLU A 32 -1.53 2.26 17.60
C GLU A 32 -2.18 3.64 17.75
N ALA A 33 -1.37 4.71 17.76
CA ALA A 33 -1.82 6.09 17.91
C ALA A 33 -1.49 6.96 16.66
N PHE A 34 -2.29 8.01 16.44
CA PHE A 34 -2.08 9.12 15.51
C PHE A 34 -1.92 8.79 14.02
N GLY A 35 -2.08 7.52 13.62
CA GLY A 35 -2.10 7.09 12.23
C GLY A 35 -3.51 7.02 11.65
N LEU A 36 -3.63 7.32 10.33
CA LEU A 36 -4.86 7.00 9.58
C LEU A 36 -4.94 5.50 9.36
N ARG A 37 -5.98 4.87 9.76
CA ARG A 37 -6.33 3.45 9.71
C ARG A 37 -6.47 2.82 11.12
N ALA A 38 -7.22 3.51 12.00
CA ALA A 38 -7.51 3.03 13.36
C ALA A 38 -8.11 1.61 13.43
N LYS A 39 -8.63 1.08 12.30
CA LYS A 39 -9.12 -0.30 12.17
C LYS A 39 -8.11 -1.28 11.60
N ALA A 40 -6.95 -0.84 11.12
CA ALA A 40 -5.88 -1.74 10.73
C ALA A 40 -5.28 -2.38 11.98
N LYS A 41 -4.72 -3.58 11.84
CA LYS A 41 -3.78 -4.10 12.82
C LYS A 41 -2.59 -3.13 12.80
N ASN A 42 -2.44 -2.32 13.85
CA ASN A 42 -1.36 -1.34 13.98
C ASN A 42 -0.22 -1.98 14.78
N PHE A 43 1.00 -1.46 14.60
CA PHE A 43 2.18 -1.96 15.28
C PHE A 43 2.21 -1.51 16.74
N SER A 44 2.44 -2.43 17.67
CA SER A 44 2.91 -2.08 19.02
C SER A 44 4.34 -1.50 18.95
N MET A 45 4.80 -0.88 20.04
CA MET A 45 6.18 -0.35 20.08
C MET A 45 7.22 -1.46 19.93
N GLU A 46 6.97 -2.65 20.48
CA GLU A 46 7.83 -3.83 20.36
C GLU A 46 7.86 -4.36 18.92
N GLU A 47 6.70 -4.54 18.28
CA GLU A 47 6.60 -4.95 16.87
C GLU A 47 7.27 -3.93 15.94
N MET A 48 7.16 -2.63 16.26
CA MET A 48 7.79 -1.55 15.52
C MET A 48 9.32 -1.61 15.64
N ALA A 49 9.85 -1.80 16.86
CA ALA A 49 11.29 -1.92 17.10
C ALA A 49 11.87 -3.15 16.38
N GLU A 50 11.19 -4.31 16.42
CA GLU A 50 11.59 -5.50 15.68
C GLU A 50 11.56 -5.26 14.16
N GLY A 51 10.49 -4.61 13.67
CA GLY A 51 10.31 -4.31 12.24
C GLY A 51 11.37 -3.34 11.72
N VAL A 52 11.70 -2.30 12.47
CA VAL A 52 12.77 -1.33 12.14
C VAL A 52 14.12 -2.04 12.08
N ALA A 53 14.46 -2.84 13.10
CA ALA A 53 15.71 -3.58 13.13
C ALA A 53 15.83 -4.57 11.95
N PHE A 54 14.74 -5.29 11.64
CA PHE A 54 14.70 -6.20 10.49
C PHE A 54 14.91 -5.45 9.17
N ALA A 55 14.19 -4.36 8.95
CA ALA A 55 14.30 -3.55 7.73
C ALA A 55 15.73 -2.98 7.56
N HIS A 56 16.29 -2.39 8.62
CA HIS A 56 17.64 -1.84 8.60
C HIS A 56 18.71 -2.90 8.32
N ALA A 57 18.56 -4.12 8.85
CA ALA A 57 19.46 -5.25 8.54
C ALA A 57 19.47 -5.61 7.04
N HIS A 58 18.40 -5.24 6.30
CA HIS A 58 18.27 -5.42 4.85
C HIS A 58 18.51 -4.14 4.04
N GLY A 59 18.93 -3.04 4.69
CA GLY A 59 19.17 -1.75 4.05
C GLY A 59 17.90 -0.99 3.64
N VAL A 60 16.75 -1.34 4.22
CA VAL A 60 15.43 -0.76 3.95
C VAL A 60 15.04 0.24 5.05
N ARG A 61 14.54 1.43 4.65
CA ARG A 61 14.12 2.49 5.57
C ARG A 61 12.69 2.24 6.08
N VAL A 62 12.38 2.76 7.27
CA VAL A 62 11.04 2.65 7.86
C VAL A 62 10.48 4.03 8.22
N TYR A 63 9.26 4.31 7.75
CA TYR A 63 8.56 5.57 7.98
C TYR A 63 7.29 5.34 8.78
N VAL A 64 7.11 6.11 9.86
CA VAL A 64 5.94 5.99 10.73
C VAL A 64 4.91 7.07 10.40
N THR A 65 3.66 6.67 10.20
CA THR A 65 2.57 7.62 9.94
C THR A 65 2.04 8.24 11.23
N ALA A 66 2.06 9.57 11.30
CA ALA A 66 1.41 10.40 12.31
C ALA A 66 0.60 11.49 11.60
N ASN A 67 -0.29 11.07 10.69
CA ASN A 67 -0.86 11.93 9.66
C ASN A 67 -2.38 12.18 9.82
N ILE A 68 -2.90 12.07 11.04
CA ILE A 68 -4.22 12.59 11.37
C ILE A 68 -4.23 14.13 11.33
N LEU A 69 -5.40 14.74 11.23
CA LEU A 69 -5.60 16.13 11.58
C LEU A 69 -5.89 16.16 13.09
N ALA A 70 -4.91 16.65 13.86
CA ALA A 70 -4.96 16.60 15.32
C ALA A 70 -5.95 17.63 15.88
N HIS A 71 -6.65 17.24 16.95
CA HIS A 71 -7.40 18.15 17.78
C HIS A 71 -6.58 18.49 19.03
N ASN A 72 -6.98 19.54 19.78
CA ASN A 72 -6.23 19.99 20.97
C ASN A 72 -5.98 18.88 21.98
N TYR A 73 -6.93 17.95 22.15
CA TYR A 73 -6.80 16.81 23.07
C TYR A 73 -5.84 15.69 22.57
N ASP A 74 -5.41 15.74 21.31
CA ASP A 74 -4.46 14.78 20.73
C ASP A 74 -3.00 15.23 20.97
N LEU A 75 -2.74 16.54 21.18
CA LEU A 75 -1.38 17.13 21.11
C LEU A 75 -0.41 16.62 22.21
N ASP A 76 -0.91 16.44 23.42
CA ASP A 76 -0.08 15.92 24.53
C ASP A 76 0.34 14.47 24.23
N GLY A 77 -0.60 13.63 23.79
CA GLY A 77 -0.32 12.25 23.41
C GLY A 77 0.62 12.13 22.19
N VAL A 78 0.56 13.07 21.23
CA VAL A 78 1.54 13.14 20.13
C VAL A 78 2.95 13.37 20.66
N ARG A 79 3.14 14.26 21.63
CA ARG A 79 4.44 14.54 22.24
C ARG A 79 5.01 13.30 22.94
N GLU A 80 4.19 12.60 23.71
CA GLU A 80 4.56 11.35 24.38
C GLU A 80 4.98 10.29 23.36
N TYR A 81 4.16 10.06 22.35
CA TYR A 81 4.42 9.08 21.30
C TYR A 81 5.73 9.37 20.53
N PHE A 82 6.00 10.64 20.18
CA PHE A 82 7.25 10.98 19.50
C PHE A 82 8.47 10.84 20.43
N THR A 83 8.30 11.03 21.72
CA THR A 83 9.34 10.75 22.71
C THR A 83 9.68 9.25 22.78
N GLU A 84 8.67 8.39 22.70
CA GLU A 84 8.85 6.93 22.64
C GLU A 84 9.59 6.53 21.36
N LEU A 85 9.20 7.06 20.19
CA LEU A 85 9.89 6.80 18.92
C LEU A 85 11.35 7.30 18.94
N HIS A 86 11.61 8.47 19.52
CA HIS A 86 12.96 8.99 19.69
C HIS A 86 13.85 8.06 20.52
N ASN A 87 13.28 7.46 21.58
CA ASN A 87 13.99 6.60 22.53
C ASN A 87 14.01 5.12 22.12
N MET A 88 13.38 4.73 21.02
CA MET A 88 13.30 3.35 20.56
C MET A 88 14.70 2.73 20.38
N LYS A 89 14.84 1.43 20.73
CA LYS A 89 16.08 0.66 20.62
C LYS A 89 15.77 -0.71 19.97
N PRO A 90 16.72 -1.34 19.22
CA PRO A 90 18.10 -0.85 18.98
C PRO A 90 18.16 0.35 18.03
N ASP A 91 17.19 0.46 17.10
CA ASP A 91 17.09 1.48 16.08
C ASP A 91 15.75 2.19 16.17
N ARG A 92 15.64 3.36 15.58
CA ARG A 92 14.42 4.17 15.48
C ARG A 92 13.99 4.32 14.02
N PRO A 93 12.73 4.69 13.74
CA PRO A 93 12.29 4.95 12.39
C PRO A 93 13.07 6.10 11.73
N ASP A 94 13.23 6.04 10.41
CA ASP A 94 13.97 7.02 9.63
C ASP A 94 13.19 8.32 9.45
N ALA A 95 11.86 8.24 9.30
CA ALA A 95 11.02 9.42 9.11
C ALA A 95 9.63 9.28 9.72
N LEU A 96 9.02 10.45 9.97
CA LEU A 96 7.60 10.60 10.32
C LEU A 96 6.83 11.19 9.15
N ILE A 97 5.69 10.59 8.79
CA ILE A 97 4.78 11.10 7.76
C ILE A 97 3.66 11.88 8.45
N ILE A 98 3.68 13.21 8.32
CA ILE A 98 2.87 14.15 9.11
C ILE A 98 2.02 15.03 8.19
N ALA A 99 0.76 15.31 8.57
CA ALA A 99 -0.12 16.21 7.82
C ALA A 99 -0.40 17.53 8.56
N ASP A 100 -0.46 17.48 9.88
CA ASP A 100 -0.84 18.61 10.73
C ASP A 100 0.38 19.49 11.08
N PRO A 101 0.32 20.84 10.89
CA PRO A 101 1.43 21.73 11.21
C PRO A 101 1.85 21.72 12.68
N ALA A 102 0.91 21.58 13.64
CA ALA A 102 1.23 21.53 15.06
C ALA A 102 1.98 20.22 15.39
N VAL A 103 1.52 19.09 14.86
CA VAL A 103 2.20 17.79 14.97
C VAL A 103 3.61 17.85 14.35
N PHE A 104 3.76 18.55 13.22
CA PHE A 104 5.06 18.76 12.58
C PHE A 104 6.04 19.54 13.48
N MET A 105 5.56 20.59 14.12
CA MET A 105 6.39 21.38 15.03
C MET A 105 6.77 20.61 16.30
N ILE A 106 5.85 19.78 16.84
CA ILE A 106 6.15 18.87 17.95
C ILE A 106 7.25 17.89 17.55
N ALA A 107 7.16 17.27 16.37
CA ALA A 107 8.19 16.35 15.87
C ALA A 107 9.56 17.04 15.76
N LYS A 108 9.60 18.26 15.24
CA LYS A 108 10.82 19.07 15.13
C LYS A 108 11.46 19.36 16.48
N GLU A 109 10.66 19.55 17.53
CA GLU A 109 11.12 19.81 18.90
C GLU A 109 11.57 18.53 19.61
N VAL A 110 10.77 17.45 19.52
CA VAL A 110 10.94 16.24 20.35
C VAL A 110 11.92 15.25 19.75
N CYS A 111 11.90 15.08 18.41
CA CYS A 111 12.73 14.11 17.70
C CYS A 111 13.36 14.72 16.42
N PRO A 112 14.21 15.75 16.57
CA PRO A 112 14.77 16.54 15.46
C PRO A 112 15.59 15.70 14.47
N GLU A 113 16.15 14.59 14.88
CA GLU A 113 16.94 13.67 14.07
C GLU A 113 16.12 12.70 13.22
N ILE A 114 14.83 12.50 13.52
CA ILE A 114 13.92 11.75 12.66
C ILE A 114 13.43 12.68 11.54
N GLU A 115 13.57 12.26 10.28
CA GLU A 115 13.13 13.06 9.15
C GLU A 115 11.61 13.34 9.20
N ARG A 116 11.19 14.43 8.60
CA ARG A 116 9.77 14.81 8.52
C ARG A 116 9.33 14.87 7.07
N HIS A 117 8.46 13.94 6.70
CA HIS A 117 7.81 13.86 5.40
C HIS A 117 6.40 14.43 5.50
N VAL A 118 6.05 15.37 4.63
CA VAL A 118 4.72 15.97 4.65
C VAL A 118 3.75 15.05 3.91
N SER A 119 2.71 14.59 4.60
CA SER A 119 1.70 13.67 4.07
C SER A 119 0.89 14.30 2.93
N THR A 120 0.39 13.46 2.02
CA THR A 120 -0.63 13.84 1.02
C THR A 120 -1.88 14.46 1.65
N GLN A 121 -2.17 14.20 2.91
CA GLN A 121 -3.28 14.78 3.67
C GLN A 121 -3.13 16.29 3.93
N ALA A 122 -1.94 16.85 3.80
CA ALA A 122 -1.73 18.29 3.83
C ALA A 122 -2.17 18.95 2.50
N ASN A 123 -2.51 18.16 1.46
CA ASN A 123 -3.05 18.61 0.18
C ASN A 123 -2.18 19.66 -0.52
N ASN A 124 -0.89 19.37 -0.65
CA ASN A 124 0.08 20.26 -1.30
C ASN A 124 -0.06 20.18 -2.81
N THR A 125 -0.45 21.30 -3.44
CA THR A 125 -0.76 21.38 -4.87
C THR A 125 0.06 22.40 -5.63
N ASN A 126 1.02 23.10 -5.00
CA ASN A 126 1.84 24.12 -5.65
C ASN A 126 3.21 24.24 -4.98
N TYR A 127 4.19 24.73 -5.74
CA TYR A 127 5.58 24.88 -5.28
C TYR A 127 5.72 25.80 -4.05
N GLY A 128 4.85 26.78 -3.86
CA GLY A 128 4.90 27.66 -2.69
C GLY A 128 4.66 26.92 -1.38
N THR A 129 3.75 25.92 -1.36
CA THR A 129 3.55 25.08 -0.17
C THR A 129 4.73 24.12 0.06
N TYR A 130 5.39 23.65 -0.99
CA TYR A 130 6.64 22.87 -0.85
C TYR A 130 7.76 23.70 -0.25
N GLN A 131 7.98 24.93 -0.73
CA GLN A 131 8.97 25.86 -0.19
C GLN A 131 8.66 26.21 1.29
N PHE A 132 7.38 26.38 1.63
CA PHE A 132 6.96 26.60 3.03
C PHE A 132 7.39 25.43 3.93
N TRP A 133 7.10 24.19 3.54
CA TRP A 133 7.48 23.02 4.32
C TRP A 133 9.00 22.81 4.37
N TRP A 134 9.70 23.07 3.27
CA TRP A 134 11.16 23.05 3.23
C TRP A 134 11.77 24.01 4.26
N ASN A 135 11.28 25.24 4.31
CA ASN A 135 11.75 26.26 5.26
C ASN A 135 11.46 25.86 6.72
N LEU A 136 10.43 25.04 6.97
CA LEU A 136 10.18 24.48 8.31
C LEU A 136 11.06 23.26 8.61
N GLY A 137 11.74 22.69 7.62
CA GLY A 137 12.66 21.55 7.78
C GLY A 137 12.08 20.20 7.39
N ALA A 138 11.09 20.17 6.49
CA ALA A 138 10.66 18.94 5.82
C ALA A 138 11.73 18.49 4.82
N SER A 139 12.04 17.19 4.77
CA SER A 139 12.94 16.61 3.76
C SER A 139 12.18 16.16 2.51
N ARG A 140 10.87 15.82 2.64
CA ARG A 140 10.03 15.27 1.58
C ARG A 140 8.60 15.79 1.66
N VAL A 141 7.96 15.93 0.50
CA VAL A 141 6.52 16.18 0.40
C VAL A 141 5.86 15.12 -0.48
N VAL A 142 4.79 14.52 0.06
CA VAL A 142 3.91 13.64 -0.70
C VAL A 142 2.91 14.49 -1.47
N THR A 143 2.87 14.35 -2.79
CA THR A 143 1.98 15.12 -3.66
C THR A 143 0.50 14.89 -3.31
N ALA A 144 -0.35 15.88 -3.56
CA ALA A 144 -1.77 15.63 -3.72
C ALA A 144 -1.97 14.72 -4.95
N ARG A 145 -2.95 13.79 -4.88
CA ARG A 145 -3.22 12.81 -5.96
C ARG A 145 -3.89 13.45 -7.18
N GLU A 146 -4.33 14.68 -7.04
CA GLU A 146 -5.02 15.48 -8.05
C GLU A 146 -4.07 16.25 -8.96
N LEU A 147 -2.75 16.14 -8.75
CA LEU A 147 -1.73 16.77 -9.60
C LEU A 147 -1.44 15.94 -10.85
N SER A 148 -1.32 16.64 -11.98
CA SER A 148 -0.77 16.07 -13.22
C SER A 148 0.76 16.00 -13.20
N LEU A 149 1.34 15.13 -14.05
CA LEU A 149 2.80 15.06 -14.23
C LEU A 149 3.39 16.41 -14.63
N LYS A 150 2.68 17.20 -15.45
CA LYS A 150 3.09 18.54 -15.85
C LYS A 150 3.24 19.47 -14.63
N GLU A 151 2.26 19.47 -13.71
CA GLU A 151 2.30 20.28 -12.49
C GLU A 151 3.41 19.81 -11.54
N ILE A 152 3.61 18.49 -11.41
CA ILE A 152 4.70 17.93 -10.59
C ILE A 152 6.06 18.36 -11.14
N LYS A 153 6.26 18.30 -12.47
CA LYS A 153 7.49 18.75 -13.14
C LYS A 153 7.71 20.27 -12.95
N GLU A 154 6.65 21.07 -12.98
CA GLU A 154 6.72 22.49 -12.68
C GLU A 154 7.13 22.73 -11.22
N ILE A 155 6.53 22.01 -10.26
CA ILE A 155 6.91 22.09 -8.84
C ILE A 155 8.40 21.74 -8.68
N ARG A 156 8.88 20.65 -9.31
CA ARG A 156 10.28 20.25 -9.26
C ARG A 156 11.22 21.37 -9.72
N GLY A 157 10.84 22.11 -10.75
CA GLY A 157 11.63 23.23 -11.28
C GLY A 157 11.72 24.47 -10.37
N HIS A 158 10.91 24.54 -9.28
CA HIS A 158 10.83 25.70 -8.39
C HIS A 158 11.25 25.42 -6.94
N ILE A 159 11.62 24.18 -6.61
CA ILE A 159 12.02 23.79 -5.25
C ILE A 159 13.51 23.45 -5.18
N ASP A 160 14.06 23.40 -3.95
CA ASP A 160 15.44 22.97 -3.70
C ASP A 160 15.64 21.51 -4.16
N ASP A 161 16.76 21.24 -4.83
CA ASP A 161 17.07 19.89 -5.36
C ASP A 161 17.18 18.80 -4.27
N ARG A 162 17.46 19.20 -3.03
CA ARG A 162 17.55 18.29 -1.87
C ARG A 162 16.18 17.90 -1.33
N MET A 163 15.14 18.68 -1.67
CA MET A 163 13.77 18.36 -1.26
C MET A 163 13.21 17.23 -2.13
N GLU A 164 12.80 16.14 -1.53
CA GLU A 164 12.26 14.99 -2.24
C GLU A 164 10.77 15.14 -2.53
N ILE A 165 10.36 14.66 -3.71
CA ILE A 165 8.96 14.53 -4.12
C ILE A 165 8.58 13.05 -4.08
N GLU A 166 7.53 12.74 -3.32
CA GLU A 166 6.91 11.40 -3.26
C GLU A 166 5.52 11.46 -3.90
N THR A 167 5.14 10.45 -4.67
CA THR A 167 3.78 10.34 -5.23
C THR A 167 3.25 8.92 -5.16
N PHE A 168 1.92 8.79 -5.06
CA PHE A 168 1.27 7.49 -5.21
C PHE A 168 1.32 7.04 -6.67
N VAL A 169 1.72 5.79 -6.89
CA VAL A 169 1.83 5.19 -8.24
C VAL A 169 0.94 3.96 -8.42
N HIS A 170 0.41 3.41 -7.31
CA HIS A 170 -0.43 2.21 -7.37
C HIS A 170 -1.43 2.16 -6.21
N GLY A 171 -2.62 1.61 -6.48
CA GLY A 171 -3.64 1.26 -5.49
C GLY A 171 -4.88 2.17 -5.50
N ALA A 172 -5.67 2.10 -4.45
CA ALA A 172 -6.98 2.72 -4.40
C ALA A 172 -6.96 4.25 -4.47
N MET A 173 -7.82 4.83 -5.30
CA MET A 173 -8.07 6.27 -5.39
C MET A 173 -9.18 6.72 -4.44
N CYS A 174 -9.18 8.01 -4.07
CA CYS A 174 -10.21 8.64 -3.24
C CYS A 174 -11.07 9.58 -4.11
N ILE A 175 -12.36 9.71 -3.75
CA ILE A 175 -13.30 10.62 -4.44
C ILE A 175 -12.99 12.09 -4.20
N SER A 176 -12.28 12.43 -3.15
CA SER A 176 -11.97 13.81 -2.76
C SER A 176 -10.51 13.94 -2.36
N TYR A 177 -10.04 15.17 -2.23
CA TYR A 177 -8.76 15.45 -1.60
C TYR A 177 -8.61 14.65 -0.30
N SER A 178 -7.40 14.10 -0.11
CA SER A 178 -7.11 13.20 1.01
C SER A 178 -7.45 13.88 2.34
N GLY A 179 -8.21 13.18 3.21
CA GLY A 179 -8.61 13.68 4.52
C GLY A 179 -9.67 14.79 4.51
N ARG A 180 -10.30 15.12 3.38
CA ARG A 180 -11.31 16.21 3.30
C ARG A 180 -12.75 15.72 3.11
N CYS A 181 -12.96 14.42 2.96
CA CYS A 181 -14.27 13.84 2.76
C CYS A 181 -15.02 13.66 4.07
N LEU A 182 -16.26 14.16 4.14
CA LEU A 182 -17.16 14.03 5.29
C LEU A 182 -18.21 12.91 5.12
N LEU A 183 -18.27 12.23 3.97
CA LEU A 183 -19.31 11.23 3.70
C LEU A 183 -19.34 10.12 4.74
N SER A 184 -18.17 9.60 5.15
CA SER A 184 -18.09 8.54 6.16
C SER A 184 -18.63 9.00 7.52
N ASN A 185 -18.27 10.21 7.93
CA ASN A 185 -18.78 10.80 9.17
C ASN A 185 -20.30 11.01 9.09
N TYR A 186 -20.78 11.58 7.99
CA TYR A 186 -22.21 11.87 7.78
C TYR A 186 -23.07 10.60 7.81
N PHE A 187 -22.69 9.54 7.07
CA PHE A 187 -23.49 8.32 6.96
C PHE A 187 -23.34 7.35 8.14
N THR A 188 -22.16 7.33 8.80
CA THR A 188 -21.84 6.27 9.76
C THR A 188 -21.29 6.77 11.10
N GLY A 189 -21.18 8.09 11.28
CA GLY A 189 -20.54 8.68 12.47
C GLY A 189 -19.03 8.38 12.59
N ARG A 190 -18.40 7.80 11.55
CA ARG A 190 -16.99 7.41 11.55
C ARG A 190 -16.15 8.41 10.78
N ASP A 191 -15.19 9.00 11.46
CA ASP A 191 -14.34 10.05 10.89
C ASP A 191 -13.24 9.47 10.01
N ALA A 192 -13.28 9.81 8.72
CA ALA A 192 -12.24 9.43 7.75
C ALA A 192 -10.86 10.03 8.09
N ASN A 193 -10.83 11.22 8.70
CA ASN A 193 -9.59 11.89 9.14
C ASN A 193 -8.93 11.22 10.32
N LYS A 194 -9.67 10.41 11.07
CA LYS A 194 -9.17 9.59 12.18
C LYS A 194 -9.04 8.12 11.80
N GLY A 195 -8.91 7.82 10.51
CA GLY A 195 -8.67 6.48 10.01
C GLY A 195 -9.87 5.54 9.97
N ALA A 196 -11.08 6.04 10.25
CA ALA A 196 -12.29 5.23 10.36
C ALA A 196 -13.19 5.28 9.11
N CYS A 197 -12.63 5.58 7.92
CA CYS A 197 -13.39 5.65 6.68
C CYS A 197 -14.10 4.33 6.35
N THR A 198 -15.42 4.39 6.13
CA THR A 198 -16.26 3.25 5.75
C THR A 198 -16.47 3.12 4.24
N HIS A 199 -15.79 3.93 3.45
CA HIS A 199 -15.86 3.96 1.99
C HIS A 199 -17.28 4.18 1.42
N PRO A 200 -18.10 5.10 1.93
CA PRO A 200 -19.46 5.28 1.43
C PRO A 200 -19.49 5.73 -0.04
N CYS A 201 -18.43 6.40 -0.53
CA CYS A 201 -18.32 6.73 -1.96
C CYS A 201 -18.35 5.52 -2.91
N ARG A 202 -18.25 4.30 -2.37
CA ARG A 202 -18.27 3.04 -3.13
C ARG A 202 -19.58 2.27 -3.00
N TRP A 203 -20.55 2.82 -2.24
CA TRP A 203 -21.87 2.23 -2.12
C TRP A 203 -22.72 2.57 -3.34
N LYS A 204 -23.71 1.76 -3.62
CA LYS A 204 -24.70 2.05 -4.66
C LYS A 204 -25.69 3.08 -4.13
N TYR A 205 -25.93 4.14 -4.89
CA TYR A 205 -26.88 5.18 -4.56
C TYR A 205 -27.87 5.39 -5.71
N SER A 206 -29.05 5.88 -5.35
CA SER A 206 -30.03 6.41 -6.30
C SER A 206 -30.54 7.73 -5.76
N VAL A 207 -30.75 8.70 -6.63
CA VAL A 207 -31.40 9.95 -6.27
C VAL A 207 -32.89 9.75 -6.47
N VAL A 208 -33.69 10.18 -5.48
CA VAL A 208 -35.13 10.20 -5.54
C VAL A 208 -35.60 11.66 -5.44
N GLU A 209 -36.37 12.10 -6.42
CA GLU A 209 -37.00 13.40 -6.35
C GLU A 209 -38.27 13.31 -5.47
N GLU A 210 -38.42 14.21 -4.48
CA GLU A 210 -39.52 14.18 -3.51
C GLU A 210 -40.89 14.20 -4.20
N LYS A 211 -41.02 14.90 -5.34
CA LYS A 211 -42.27 15.00 -6.12
C LYS A 211 -42.54 13.81 -7.04
N ARG A 212 -41.58 12.86 -7.16
CA ARG A 212 -41.68 11.61 -7.95
C ARG A 212 -41.29 10.39 -7.11
N PRO A 213 -42.08 10.10 -6.05
CA PRO A 213 -41.79 8.97 -5.18
C PRO A 213 -41.89 7.65 -5.97
N GLY A 214 -40.84 6.79 -5.84
CA GLY A 214 -40.77 5.51 -6.53
C GLY A 214 -39.99 5.51 -7.86
N GLU A 215 -39.58 6.69 -8.36
CA GLU A 215 -38.65 6.78 -9.48
C GLU A 215 -37.24 6.92 -8.93
N TYR A 216 -36.43 5.89 -9.16
CA TYR A 216 -35.00 5.86 -8.74
C TYR A 216 -34.15 6.32 -9.93
N LEU A 217 -33.57 7.51 -9.80
CA LEU A 217 -32.67 8.05 -10.82
C LEU A 217 -31.25 7.57 -10.47
N PRO A 218 -30.62 6.76 -11.34
CA PRO A 218 -29.23 6.37 -11.14
C PRO A 218 -28.35 7.63 -11.17
N VAL A 219 -27.31 7.63 -10.34
CA VAL A 219 -26.39 8.78 -10.22
C VAL A 219 -25.22 8.53 -11.14
N TYR A 220 -25.03 9.39 -12.15
CA TYR A 220 -23.91 9.35 -13.13
C TYR A 220 -23.16 10.67 -13.11
N GLU A 221 -21.92 10.68 -13.56
CA GLU A 221 -21.16 11.91 -13.78
C GLU A 221 -21.38 12.45 -15.21
N ASN A 222 -21.55 13.76 -15.31
CA ASN A 222 -21.50 14.48 -16.57
C ASN A 222 -20.79 15.83 -16.38
N GLU A 223 -20.65 16.61 -17.45
CA GLU A 223 -19.91 17.89 -17.46
C GLU A 223 -20.41 18.93 -16.42
N ARG A 224 -21.46 18.66 -15.65
CA ARG A 224 -22.14 19.60 -14.77
C ARG A 224 -22.13 19.25 -13.29
N GLY A 225 -21.61 18.07 -12.85
CA GLY A 225 -21.66 17.73 -11.42
C GLY A 225 -20.90 16.47 -11.01
N THR A 226 -20.53 16.47 -9.73
CA THR A 226 -19.82 15.36 -9.09
C THR A 226 -20.82 14.32 -8.60
N TYR A 227 -20.55 13.08 -8.92
CA TYR A 227 -21.33 11.93 -8.54
C TYR A 227 -20.52 11.02 -7.63
N ILE A 228 -21.16 10.21 -6.80
CA ILE A 228 -20.48 9.35 -5.82
C ILE A 228 -20.19 8.03 -6.50
N PHE A 229 -18.91 7.69 -6.83
CA PHE A 229 -18.59 6.55 -7.67
C PHE A 229 -17.41 5.72 -7.21
N ASN A 230 -17.39 4.49 -7.73
CA ASN A 230 -16.37 3.49 -7.53
C ASN A 230 -15.19 3.73 -8.46
N SER A 231 -14.21 4.50 -8.01
CA SER A 231 -13.01 4.80 -8.80
C SER A 231 -12.20 3.53 -9.10
N LYS A 232 -11.69 3.41 -10.33
CA LYS A 232 -10.66 2.44 -10.70
C LYS A 232 -9.43 2.60 -9.83
N ASP A 233 -8.62 1.54 -9.72
CA ASP A 233 -7.38 1.61 -8.96
C ASP A 233 -6.28 2.28 -9.80
N LEU A 234 -5.46 3.13 -9.18
CA LEU A 234 -4.30 3.75 -9.83
C LEU A 234 -3.27 2.67 -10.19
N CYS A 235 -2.74 2.74 -11.41
CA CYS A 235 -1.61 1.92 -11.82
C CYS A 235 -0.72 2.68 -12.83
N MET A 236 0.52 2.95 -12.44
CA MET A 236 1.49 3.67 -13.25
C MET A 236 2.64 2.77 -13.74
N ILE A 237 2.44 1.45 -13.75
CA ILE A 237 3.50 0.48 -14.12
C ILE A 237 3.99 0.67 -15.57
N GLU A 238 3.12 1.11 -16.46
CA GLU A 238 3.43 1.38 -17.87
C GLU A 238 4.06 2.78 -18.09
N HIS A 239 4.21 3.58 -17.01
CA HIS A 239 4.58 4.98 -17.06
C HIS A 239 5.79 5.33 -16.18
N ILE A 240 6.63 4.34 -15.87
CA ILE A 240 7.86 4.56 -15.09
C ILE A 240 8.76 5.63 -15.70
N PRO A 241 8.96 5.68 -17.04
CA PRO A 241 9.73 6.75 -17.68
C PRO A 241 9.20 8.15 -17.39
N ASP A 242 7.88 8.35 -17.47
CA ASP A 242 7.24 9.64 -17.26
C ASP A 242 7.37 10.13 -15.81
N LEU A 243 7.29 9.20 -14.84
CA LEU A 243 7.49 9.50 -13.43
C LEU A 243 8.94 9.95 -13.14
N ILE A 244 9.92 9.30 -13.79
CA ILE A 244 11.34 9.67 -13.70
C ILE A 244 11.57 11.06 -14.33
N ASP A 245 11.01 11.31 -15.52
CA ASP A 245 11.14 12.60 -16.21
C ASP A 245 10.47 13.75 -15.44
N ALA A 246 9.42 13.47 -14.70
CA ALA A 246 8.78 14.44 -13.80
C ALA A 246 9.63 14.77 -12.56
N GLY A 247 10.72 14.04 -12.31
CA GLY A 247 11.64 14.29 -11.20
C GLY A 247 11.09 13.84 -9.85
N ILE A 248 10.31 12.76 -9.82
CA ILE A 248 9.76 12.15 -8.61
C ILE A 248 10.83 11.23 -8.01
N ASP A 249 11.07 11.36 -6.70
CA ASP A 249 12.14 10.65 -5.98
C ASP A 249 11.63 9.34 -5.33
N SER A 250 10.35 9.29 -4.91
CA SER A 250 9.78 8.15 -4.20
C SER A 250 8.41 7.75 -4.77
N TYR A 251 8.27 6.46 -5.10
CA TYR A 251 7.08 5.84 -5.68
C TYR A 251 6.34 5.07 -4.61
N LYS A 252 5.19 5.60 -4.20
CA LYS A 252 4.41 5.07 -3.09
C LYS A 252 3.30 4.14 -3.56
N ILE A 253 3.27 2.94 -2.99
CA ILE A 253 2.19 1.97 -3.16
C ILE A 253 1.13 2.21 -2.07
N GLU A 254 -0.14 2.34 -2.43
CA GLU A 254 -1.27 2.29 -1.49
C GLU A 254 -1.70 0.85 -1.27
N GLY A 255 -1.97 0.46 -0.04
CA GLY A 255 -2.40 -0.90 0.25
C GLY A 255 -2.23 -1.35 1.69
N ARG A 256 -2.21 -0.44 2.67
CA ARG A 256 -2.04 -0.78 4.10
C ARG A 256 -3.07 -1.77 4.64
N MET A 257 -4.25 -1.89 4.00
CA MET A 257 -5.30 -2.85 4.37
C MET A 257 -5.29 -4.13 3.51
N LYS A 258 -4.29 -4.28 2.63
CA LYS A 258 -4.19 -5.40 1.70
C LYS A 258 -3.39 -6.56 2.31
N THR A 259 -3.54 -7.75 1.70
CA THR A 259 -2.84 -8.97 2.12
C THR A 259 -1.35 -8.94 1.78
N ALA A 260 -0.55 -9.80 2.42
CA ALA A 260 0.86 -9.98 2.09
C ALA A 260 1.07 -10.34 0.61
N LEU A 261 0.21 -11.20 0.03
CA LEU A 261 0.27 -11.52 -1.40
C LEU A 261 0.16 -10.28 -2.29
N TYR A 262 -0.80 -9.37 -1.99
CA TYR A 262 -0.97 -8.14 -2.76
C TYR A 262 0.28 -7.26 -2.70
N VAL A 263 0.74 -6.93 -1.49
CA VAL A 263 1.86 -6.00 -1.33
C VAL A 263 3.16 -6.58 -1.88
N ALA A 264 3.41 -7.88 -1.70
CA ALA A 264 4.56 -8.57 -2.26
C ALA A 264 4.55 -8.57 -3.79
N THR A 265 3.39 -8.91 -4.40
CA THR A 265 3.25 -8.92 -5.86
C THR A 265 3.49 -7.54 -6.45
N VAL A 266 2.87 -6.49 -5.88
CA VAL A 266 3.03 -5.12 -6.37
C VAL A 266 4.47 -4.63 -6.16
N ALA A 267 5.05 -4.85 -4.96
CA ALA A 267 6.40 -4.41 -4.63
C ALA A 267 7.44 -5.00 -5.61
N ARG A 268 7.49 -6.33 -5.75
CA ARG A 268 8.48 -6.96 -6.65
C ARG A 268 8.30 -6.56 -8.11
N THR A 269 7.04 -6.35 -8.54
CA THR A 269 6.75 -5.98 -9.94
C THR A 269 7.23 -4.56 -10.24
N TYR A 270 6.91 -3.58 -9.36
CA TYR A 270 7.41 -2.22 -9.51
C TYR A 270 8.93 -2.13 -9.36
N ARG A 271 9.52 -2.89 -8.39
CA ARG A 271 10.98 -2.90 -8.24
C ARG A 271 11.64 -3.40 -9.51
N LYS A 272 11.17 -4.53 -10.06
CA LYS A 272 11.70 -5.06 -11.33
C LYS A 272 11.50 -4.08 -12.48
N ALA A 273 10.34 -3.45 -12.61
CA ALA A 273 10.10 -2.49 -13.68
C ALA A 273 11.01 -1.26 -13.60
N ILE A 274 11.25 -0.73 -12.39
CA ILE A 274 12.18 0.37 -12.16
C ILE A 274 13.62 -0.05 -12.52
N ASP A 275 14.07 -1.21 -12.05
CA ASP A 275 15.42 -1.70 -12.28
C ASP A 275 15.66 -2.00 -13.76
N ASP A 276 14.72 -2.66 -14.44
CA ASP A 276 14.80 -2.95 -15.86
C ASP A 276 14.87 -1.65 -16.69
N TYR A 277 14.08 -0.62 -16.33
CA TYR A 277 14.14 0.68 -17.02
C TYR A 277 15.48 1.41 -16.79
N LEU A 278 16.01 1.34 -15.56
CA LEU A 278 17.30 1.94 -15.23
C LEU A 278 18.47 1.20 -15.90
N GLU A 279 18.32 -0.08 -16.19
CA GLU A 279 19.30 -0.86 -16.95
C GLU A 279 19.20 -0.53 -18.46
N SER A 280 18.01 -0.67 -19.07
CA SER A 280 17.71 -0.17 -20.41
C SER A 280 16.21 0.00 -20.63
N PRO A 281 15.77 1.07 -21.36
CA PRO A 281 14.37 1.23 -21.74
C PRO A 281 13.82 0.03 -22.53
N GLU A 282 14.63 -0.59 -23.40
CA GLU A 282 14.24 -1.74 -24.22
C GLU A 282 13.93 -2.96 -23.36
N LYS A 283 14.68 -3.18 -22.28
CA LYS A 283 14.41 -4.27 -21.32
C LYS A 283 13.09 -4.07 -20.59
N TYR A 284 12.81 -2.84 -20.17
CA TYR A 284 11.54 -2.48 -19.56
C TYR A 284 10.37 -2.73 -20.52
N GLU A 285 10.47 -2.28 -21.77
CA GLU A 285 9.44 -2.49 -22.78
C GLU A 285 9.22 -4.00 -23.07
N ALA A 286 10.30 -4.75 -23.22
CA ALA A 286 10.23 -6.19 -23.48
C ALA A 286 9.55 -6.98 -22.35
N ASN A 287 9.71 -6.54 -21.10
CA ASN A 287 9.13 -7.17 -19.93
C ASN A 287 7.71 -6.65 -19.57
N MET A 288 7.15 -5.68 -20.28
CA MET A 288 5.85 -5.09 -20.00
C MET A 288 4.71 -6.12 -19.89
N PRO A 289 4.59 -7.14 -20.76
CA PRO A 289 3.57 -8.17 -20.64
C PRO A 289 3.64 -8.90 -19.28
N TRP A 290 4.85 -9.19 -18.78
CA TRP A 290 5.05 -9.84 -17.48
C TRP A 290 4.61 -8.92 -16.33
N TYR A 291 4.96 -7.61 -16.36
CA TYR A 291 4.52 -6.70 -15.31
C TYR A 291 3.00 -6.64 -15.21
N LEU A 292 2.32 -6.50 -16.33
CA LEU A 292 0.85 -6.43 -16.38
C LEU A 292 0.19 -7.73 -15.90
N GLU A 293 0.74 -8.88 -16.26
CA GLU A 293 0.28 -10.19 -15.77
C GLU A 293 0.42 -10.28 -14.24
N GLN A 294 1.60 -9.91 -13.69
CA GLN A 294 1.82 -9.96 -12.25
C GLN A 294 0.88 -9.01 -11.50
N ILE A 295 0.72 -7.76 -11.94
CA ILE A 295 -0.20 -6.81 -11.31
C ILE A 295 -1.64 -7.34 -11.31
N LYS A 296 -2.10 -7.99 -12.39
CA LYS A 296 -3.42 -8.60 -12.49
C LYS A 296 -3.57 -9.91 -11.70
N SER A 297 -2.48 -10.51 -11.25
CA SER A 297 -2.53 -11.76 -10.46
C SER A 297 -2.99 -11.53 -9.01
N CYS A 298 -2.96 -10.32 -8.49
CA CYS A 298 -3.51 -9.99 -7.17
C CYS A 298 -4.92 -9.37 -7.29
N THR A 299 -5.60 -9.24 -6.16
CA THR A 299 -6.96 -8.65 -6.14
C THR A 299 -6.91 -7.18 -6.52
N TYR A 300 -7.50 -6.81 -7.64
CA TYR A 300 -7.51 -5.46 -8.18
C TYR A 300 -8.89 -5.06 -8.72
N ARG A 301 -9.07 -3.76 -8.96
CA ARG A 301 -10.11 -3.21 -9.83
C ARG A 301 -9.48 -2.80 -11.14
N GLN A 302 -10.27 -2.56 -12.17
CA GLN A 302 -9.79 -1.99 -13.42
C GLN A 302 -8.86 -0.79 -13.13
N PHE A 303 -7.84 -0.60 -13.97
CA PHE A 303 -6.79 0.39 -13.74
C PHE A 303 -7.04 1.72 -14.42
N THR A 304 -6.49 2.78 -13.83
CA THR A 304 -6.47 4.15 -14.35
C THR A 304 -5.13 4.81 -14.02
N THR A 305 -4.77 5.82 -14.81
CA THR A 305 -3.64 6.71 -14.51
C THR A 305 -4.04 7.89 -13.60
N GLY A 306 -5.27 7.91 -13.08
CA GLY A 306 -5.76 8.98 -12.21
C GLY A 306 -5.71 10.35 -12.88
N PHE A 307 -5.08 11.32 -12.21
CA PHE A 307 -4.94 12.69 -12.70
C PHE A 307 -3.62 12.95 -13.48
N PHE A 308 -2.73 11.99 -13.58
CA PHE A 308 -1.39 12.20 -14.12
C PHE A 308 -1.36 12.76 -15.54
N TYR A 309 -2.32 12.38 -16.40
CA TYR A 309 -2.40 12.85 -17.78
C TYR A 309 -3.58 13.82 -18.03
N GLY A 310 -4.28 14.20 -16.97
CA GLY A 310 -5.40 15.16 -17.06
C GLY A 310 -6.49 14.87 -16.07
N LYS A 311 -7.62 15.57 -16.21
CA LYS A 311 -8.78 15.34 -15.35
C LYS A 311 -9.37 13.97 -15.65
N PRO A 312 -9.72 13.19 -14.60
CA PRO A 312 -10.46 11.95 -14.76
C PRO A 312 -11.76 12.15 -15.53
N SER A 313 -12.08 11.20 -16.42
CA SER A 313 -13.34 11.15 -17.16
C SER A 313 -14.22 9.99 -16.67
N GLU A 314 -15.35 9.77 -17.33
CA GLU A 314 -16.21 8.61 -17.09
C GLU A 314 -15.44 7.29 -17.18
N GLU A 315 -14.43 7.21 -18.05
CA GLU A 315 -13.58 6.01 -18.23
C GLU A 315 -12.75 5.64 -16.99
N THR A 316 -12.57 6.57 -16.04
CA THR A 316 -11.81 6.34 -14.82
C THR A 316 -12.63 5.75 -13.67
N GLN A 317 -13.93 5.54 -13.91
CA GLN A 317 -14.90 5.00 -12.93
C GLN A 317 -15.39 3.62 -13.34
N ILE A 318 -15.89 2.85 -12.36
CA ILE A 318 -16.53 1.54 -12.56
C ILE A 318 -18.03 1.72 -12.33
N TYR A 319 -18.81 1.47 -13.36
CA TYR A 319 -20.28 1.65 -13.33
C TYR A 319 -21.04 0.34 -13.19
N ASP A 320 -20.45 -0.79 -13.58
CA ASP A 320 -21.17 -2.05 -13.77
C ASP A 320 -21.34 -2.86 -12.48
N ASN A 321 -20.29 -2.92 -11.66
CA ASN A 321 -20.31 -3.67 -10.41
C ASN A 321 -19.15 -3.26 -9.47
N ASN A 322 -19.24 -3.66 -8.19
CA ASN A 322 -18.18 -3.48 -7.20
C ASN A 322 -17.12 -4.61 -7.27
N THR A 323 -16.97 -5.26 -8.41
CA THR A 323 -16.26 -6.52 -8.52
C THR A 323 -14.76 -6.30 -8.46
N TYR A 324 -14.12 -6.91 -7.46
CA TYR A 324 -12.71 -7.15 -7.47
C TYR A 324 -12.44 -8.40 -8.32
N GLU A 325 -11.48 -8.30 -9.22
CA GLU A 325 -10.98 -9.47 -9.96
C GLU A 325 -9.89 -10.14 -9.14
N LYS A 326 -9.88 -11.47 -9.11
CA LYS A 326 -8.92 -12.27 -8.36
C LYS A 326 -8.42 -13.42 -9.24
N GLY A 327 -7.15 -13.36 -9.64
CA GLY A 327 -6.51 -14.41 -10.44
C GLY A 327 -5.88 -15.53 -9.62
N TYR A 328 -5.51 -15.27 -8.36
CA TYR A 328 -4.84 -16.23 -7.47
C TYR A 328 -5.41 -16.18 -6.06
N THR A 329 -5.49 -17.37 -5.44
CA THR A 329 -5.79 -17.51 -4.02
C THR A 329 -4.51 -17.55 -3.19
N TYR A 330 -4.42 -16.69 -2.19
CA TYR A 330 -3.33 -16.62 -1.21
C TYR A 330 -3.44 -17.80 -0.22
N LEU A 331 -2.43 -18.67 -0.16
CA LEU A 331 -2.44 -19.87 0.70
C LEU A 331 -1.67 -19.66 2.00
N GLY A 332 -0.57 -18.91 1.98
CA GLY A 332 0.24 -18.60 3.15
C GLY A 332 1.66 -18.21 2.81
N ILE A 333 2.44 -17.89 3.85
CA ILE A 333 3.88 -17.60 3.78
C ILE A 333 4.64 -18.80 4.30
N VAL A 334 5.73 -19.14 3.62
CA VAL A 334 6.63 -20.21 4.03
C VAL A 334 7.54 -19.72 5.15
N GLY A 335 7.49 -20.38 6.29
CA GLY A 335 8.42 -20.17 7.41
C GLY A 335 9.63 -21.12 7.36
N ALA A 336 10.44 -21.07 8.40
CA ALA A 336 11.62 -21.92 8.52
C ALA A 336 11.26 -23.42 8.52
N PRO A 337 12.10 -24.29 7.93
CA PRO A 337 11.92 -25.74 7.97
C PRO A 337 12.22 -26.29 9.37
N ASN A 338 11.50 -27.34 9.77
CA ASN A 338 11.82 -28.12 10.96
C ASN A 338 12.95 -29.14 10.68
N GLU A 339 13.34 -29.90 11.69
CA GLU A 339 14.41 -30.92 11.60
C GLU A 339 14.11 -32.05 10.56
N LYS A 340 12.82 -32.24 10.19
CA LYS A 340 12.39 -33.20 9.18
C LYS A 340 12.31 -32.60 7.77
N GLY A 341 12.70 -31.32 7.59
CA GLY A 341 12.63 -30.62 6.30
C GLY A 341 11.20 -30.25 5.87
N LEU A 342 10.27 -30.17 6.82
CA LEU A 342 8.90 -29.69 6.58
C LEU A 342 8.85 -28.20 6.92
N TYR A 343 8.20 -27.41 6.09
CA TYR A 343 8.13 -25.95 6.24
C TYR A 343 6.90 -25.53 7.06
N ARG A 344 7.12 -24.72 8.09
CA ARG A 344 6.05 -24.16 8.92
C ARG A 344 5.23 -23.17 8.12
N MET A 345 3.89 -23.26 8.26
CA MET A 345 2.96 -22.31 7.66
C MET A 345 1.78 -22.00 8.57
N GLU A 346 1.16 -20.85 8.35
CA GLU A 346 -0.15 -20.49 8.87
C GLU A 346 -1.14 -20.37 7.72
N GLN A 347 -2.22 -21.11 7.79
CA GLN A 347 -3.23 -21.19 6.73
C GLN A 347 -3.92 -19.83 6.49
N ARG A 348 -3.97 -19.41 5.24
CA ARG A 348 -4.76 -18.25 4.79
C ARG A 348 -5.97 -18.65 3.96
N ASN A 349 -5.88 -19.73 3.22
CA ASN A 349 -6.98 -20.40 2.53
C ASN A 349 -6.72 -21.91 2.51
N LYS A 350 -7.80 -22.69 2.42
CA LYS A 350 -7.74 -24.14 2.37
C LYS A 350 -7.04 -24.64 1.12
N PHE A 351 -6.16 -25.64 1.29
CA PHE A 351 -5.61 -26.49 0.22
C PHE A 351 -5.34 -27.89 0.75
N SER A 352 -5.06 -28.84 -0.16
CA SER A 352 -5.01 -30.26 0.14
C SER A 352 -3.76 -30.91 -0.42
N VAL A 353 -3.42 -32.08 0.10
CA VAL A 353 -2.39 -32.95 -0.47
C VAL A 353 -2.77 -33.32 -1.92
N GLY A 354 -1.79 -33.30 -2.81
CA GLY A 354 -1.94 -33.55 -4.25
C GLY A 354 -2.30 -32.35 -5.09
N GLU A 355 -2.65 -31.19 -4.49
CA GLU A 355 -2.92 -29.97 -5.25
C GLU A 355 -1.62 -29.41 -5.87
N GLN A 356 -1.74 -28.85 -7.10
CA GLN A 356 -0.73 -28.01 -7.71
C GLN A 356 -0.88 -26.59 -7.24
N ILE A 357 0.22 -26.01 -6.76
CA ILE A 357 0.32 -24.64 -6.26
C ILE A 357 1.53 -23.95 -6.86
N GLU A 358 1.59 -22.65 -6.75
CA GLU A 358 2.75 -21.88 -7.18
C GLU A 358 3.50 -21.33 -5.96
N ILE A 359 4.80 -21.52 -5.94
CA ILE A 359 5.75 -20.86 -5.03
C ILE A 359 6.14 -19.53 -5.69
N MET A 360 5.65 -18.44 -5.14
CA MET A 360 5.96 -17.09 -5.59
C MET A 360 7.27 -16.63 -4.96
N LYS A 361 8.29 -16.43 -5.79
CA LYS A 361 9.63 -16.01 -5.38
C LYS A 361 9.81 -14.47 -5.43
N PRO A 362 10.63 -13.87 -4.55
CA PRO A 362 10.93 -12.43 -4.58
C PRO A 362 11.55 -11.96 -5.90
N ASN A 363 12.40 -12.77 -6.53
CA ASN A 363 13.10 -12.47 -7.79
C ASN A 363 12.19 -12.58 -9.04
N GLY A 364 10.95 -13.09 -8.90
CA GLY A 364 10.01 -13.29 -10.01
C GLY A 364 10.05 -14.66 -10.68
N ASP A 365 11.03 -15.52 -10.33
CA ASP A 365 11.18 -16.88 -10.87
C ASP A 365 10.27 -17.84 -10.09
N ASN A 366 8.95 -17.76 -10.36
CA ASN A 366 7.95 -18.59 -9.68
C ASN A 366 8.08 -20.05 -10.09
N VAL A 367 7.79 -20.97 -9.16
CA VAL A 367 7.91 -22.40 -9.36
C VAL A 367 6.58 -23.10 -9.09
N LEU A 368 6.15 -23.97 -10.01
CA LEU A 368 5.02 -24.86 -9.78
C LEU A 368 5.46 -26.03 -8.91
N ALA A 369 4.70 -26.32 -7.88
CA ALA A 369 4.96 -27.41 -6.94
C ALA A 369 3.66 -28.18 -6.64
N THR A 370 3.84 -29.47 -6.29
CA THR A 370 2.74 -30.32 -5.80
C THR A 370 2.85 -30.43 -4.28
N VAL A 371 1.73 -30.32 -3.57
CA VAL A 371 1.66 -30.55 -2.12
C VAL A 371 1.81 -32.06 -1.86
N LEU A 372 2.93 -32.47 -1.27
CA LEU A 372 3.23 -33.90 -1.01
C LEU A 372 2.72 -34.37 0.34
N ALA A 373 2.75 -33.51 1.35
CA ALA A 373 2.24 -33.82 2.68
C ALA A 373 1.85 -32.56 3.43
N LEU A 374 0.86 -32.70 4.31
CA LEU A 374 0.48 -31.72 5.33
C LEU A 374 0.51 -32.42 6.70
N VAL A 375 1.10 -31.78 7.71
CA VAL A 375 1.29 -32.34 9.04
C VAL A 375 0.91 -31.27 10.07
N ASP A 376 0.11 -31.64 11.08
CA ASP A 376 -0.24 -30.73 12.18
C ASP A 376 0.94 -30.50 13.15
N GLU A 377 0.73 -29.65 14.16
CA GLU A 377 1.75 -29.35 15.17
C GLU A 377 2.09 -30.57 16.06
N ASP A 378 1.19 -31.55 16.17
CA ASP A 378 1.38 -32.80 16.92
C ASP A 378 2.09 -33.88 16.10
N GLY A 379 2.32 -33.64 14.80
CA GLY A 379 2.98 -34.56 13.88
C GLY A 379 2.04 -35.55 13.19
N ASN A 380 0.72 -35.34 13.22
CA ASN A 380 -0.25 -36.17 12.52
C ASN A 380 -0.41 -35.72 11.07
N GLU A 381 -0.51 -36.66 10.15
CA GLU A 381 -0.79 -36.39 8.75
C GLU A 381 -2.22 -35.83 8.55
N MET A 382 -2.37 -34.88 7.67
CA MET A 382 -3.63 -34.27 7.29
C MET A 382 -3.85 -34.35 5.77
N GLU A 383 -5.09 -34.56 5.33
CA GLU A 383 -5.45 -34.51 3.91
C GLU A 383 -5.56 -33.05 3.41
N SER A 384 -5.93 -32.13 4.30
CA SER A 384 -6.07 -30.69 3.99
C SER A 384 -5.88 -29.82 5.23
N CYS A 385 -5.67 -28.50 5.05
CA CYS A 385 -5.64 -27.50 6.13
C CYS A 385 -6.95 -26.69 6.14
N PRO A 386 -8.03 -27.17 6.81
CA PRO A 386 -9.37 -26.61 6.65
C PRO A 386 -9.66 -25.37 7.52
N HIS A 387 -8.89 -25.13 8.59
CA HIS A 387 -9.23 -24.11 9.58
C HIS A 387 -8.45 -22.81 9.34
N PRO A 388 -9.14 -21.64 9.35
CA PRO A 388 -8.47 -20.35 9.24
C PRO A 388 -7.39 -20.17 10.31
N GLN A 389 -6.22 -19.67 9.89
CA GLN A 389 -5.06 -19.43 10.76
C GLN A 389 -4.47 -20.69 11.43
N GLN A 390 -4.85 -21.89 10.96
CA GLN A 390 -4.25 -23.13 11.43
C GLN A 390 -2.75 -23.14 11.16
N VAL A 391 -1.95 -23.46 12.18
CA VAL A 391 -0.53 -23.70 12.02
C VAL A 391 -0.32 -25.16 11.63
N PHE A 392 0.53 -25.39 10.65
CA PHE A 392 0.85 -26.73 10.16
C PHE A 392 2.22 -26.70 9.47
N TYR A 393 2.68 -27.89 9.07
CA TYR A 393 3.90 -28.06 8.29
C TYR A 393 3.57 -28.66 6.93
N VAL A 394 4.23 -28.17 5.87
CA VAL A 394 4.02 -28.62 4.49
C VAL A 394 5.29 -29.23 3.92
N LYS A 395 5.14 -30.26 3.07
CA LYS A 395 6.15 -30.78 2.18
C LYS A 395 5.68 -30.57 0.74
N LEU A 396 6.54 -29.97 -0.07
CA LEU A 396 6.31 -29.72 -1.48
C LEU A 396 7.23 -30.58 -2.36
N SER A 397 6.89 -30.74 -3.63
CA SER A 397 7.76 -31.40 -4.62
C SER A 397 9.03 -30.58 -4.93
N GLU A 398 8.92 -29.26 -4.78
CA GLU A 398 10.00 -28.30 -4.95
C GLU A 398 10.36 -27.68 -3.59
N THR A 399 11.62 -27.27 -3.42
CA THR A 399 12.10 -26.66 -2.16
C THR A 399 11.81 -25.16 -2.14
N PRO A 400 10.93 -24.69 -1.25
CA PRO A 400 10.74 -23.27 -1.04
C PRO A 400 11.83 -22.67 -0.16
N ASP A 401 11.98 -21.34 -0.22
CA ASP A 401 12.77 -20.57 0.73
C ASP A 401 11.87 -19.93 1.80
N GLU A 402 12.46 -19.54 2.94
CA GLU A 402 11.74 -18.76 3.94
C GLU A 402 11.27 -17.43 3.32
N PHE A 403 10.06 -17.00 3.64
CA PHE A 403 9.33 -15.86 3.07
C PHE A 403 8.78 -16.05 1.65
N ASP A 404 8.97 -17.19 0.99
CA ASP A 404 8.21 -17.47 -0.22
C ASP A 404 6.71 -17.47 0.06
N ILE A 405 5.91 -17.05 -0.91
CA ILE A 405 4.45 -17.05 -0.79
C ILE A 405 3.87 -18.20 -1.60
N LEU A 406 3.07 -19.03 -0.96
CA LEU A 406 2.28 -20.04 -1.65
C LEU A 406 0.96 -19.44 -2.13
N ARG A 407 0.66 -19.66 -3.42
CA ARG A 407 -0.57 -19.22 -4.06
C ARG A 407 -1.09 -20.26 -5.05
N ARG A 408 -2.38 -20.25 -5.30
CA ARG A 408 -3.04 -21.14 -6.27
C ARG A 408 -3.72 -20.29 -7.33
N GLN A 409 -3.48 -20.60 -8.60
CA GLN A 409 -4.19 -19.98 -9.72
C GLN A 409 -5.65 -20.43 -9.73
N GLU A 410 -6.58 -19.52 -9.90
CA GLU A 410 -8.00 -19.81 -10.06
C GLU A 410 -8.29 -20.06 -11.54
N ASN A 411 -9.11 -21.09 -11.83
CA ASN A 411 -9.44 -21.47 -13.22
C ASN A 411 -10.33 -20.45 -13.95
N GLU A 412 -11.06 -19.61 -13.19
CA GLU A 412 -11.84 -18.47 -13.67
C GLU A 412 -11.63 -17.32 -12.69
N ALA A 413 -11.56 -16.08 -13.19
CA ALA A 413 -11.48 -14.90 -12.33
C ALA A 413 -12.74 -14.85 -11.44
N ILE A 414 -12.57 -15.02 -10.13
CA ILE A 414 -13.67 -14.96 -9.17
C ILE A 414 -14.02 -13.49 -8.96
N ALA A 415 -15.23 -13.11 -9.39
CA ALA A 415 -15.83 -11.85 -9.00
C ALA A 415 -16.17 -11.90 -7.49
N LEU A 416 -15.57 -11.04 -6.70
CA LEU A 416 -15.87 -10.92 -5.27
C LEU A 416 -16.97 -9.87 -5.09
N ASP A 417 -18.18 -10.30 -4.69
CA ASP A 417 -19.34 -9.45 -4.40
C ASP A 417 -19.13 -8.49 -3.21
#